data_ae72b255cfcd86744e3d4325f9ba9830
#
_entry.id   ae72b255cfcd86744e3d4325f9ba9830
#
_cell.length_a   1.000
_cell.length_b   1.000
_cell.length_c   1.000
_cell.angle_alpha   90.00
_cell.angle_beta   90.00
_cell.angle_gamma   90.00
#
_symmetry.space_group_name_H-M   'P 1'
#
loop_
_entity.id
_entity.type
_entity.pdbx_description
1 polymer ?
#
loop_
_entity_poly.entity_id
_entity_poly.type
_entity_poly.pdbx_seq_one_letter_code
_entity_poly.pdbx_strand_id
1 'polypeptide(L)'
;VTVNVSLDWGLLVNTLAPRGVLYPVGAVLEPMVLPLFPIMLSQRWVTSSPTGSPTTIAAMLDFCARHGITAQCEHFPMKDINVALDRLRGNQLRYRAVVHTT
;
A
#
# COMPACT_ATOMS: atom_id res chain seq x y z
N VAL A 1 2.44 -6.29 -1.68
CA VAL A 1 3.38 -5.25 -2.13
C VAL A 1 2.68 -3.90 -2.08
N THR A 2 3.22 -2.95 -1.31
CA THR A 2 2.57 -1.67 -1.00
C THR A 2 3.28 -0.45 -1.62
N VAL A 3 4.38 -0.66 -2.32
CA VAL A 3 5.13 0.42 -2.97
C VAL A 3 4.49 0.81 -4.31
N ASN A 4 4.67 2.05 -4.71
CA ASN A 4 4.13 2.63 -5.94
C ASN A 4 5.20 2.79 -7.05
N VAL A 5 6.22 1.96 -7.01
CA VAL A 5 7.29 1.90 -8.02
C VAL A 5 7.32 0.54 -8.69
N SER A 6 7.75 0.49 -9.93
CA SER A 6 7.93 -0.77 -10.64
C SER A 6 9.05 -1.59 -9.99
N LEU A 7 8.83 -2.88 -9.86
CA LEU A 7 9.75 -3.85 -9.27
C LEU A 7 10.06 -4.95 -10.27
N ASP A 8 11.03 -5.80 -9.94
CA ASP A 8 11.22 -7.06 -10.65
C ASP A 8 10.09 -8.04 -10.27
N TRP A 9 9.01 -7.97 -11.03
CA TRP A 9 7.82 -8.80 -10.82
C TRP A 9 8.10 -10.28 -11.03
N GLY A 10 9.03 -10.60 -11.95
CA GLY A 10 9.46 -11.98 -12.19
C GLY A 10 10.15 -12.58 -10.96
N LEU A 11 11.04 -11.80 -10.34
CA LEU A 11 11.69 -12.21 -9.09
C LEU A 11 10.65 -12.44 -7.98
N LEU A 12 9.73 -11.51 -7.79
CA LEU A 12 8.69 -11.62 -6.77
C LEU A 12 7.79 -12.84 -6.99
N VAL A 13 7.38 -13.11 -8.22
CA VAL A 13 6.61 -14.33 -8.56
C VAL A 13 7.39 -15.58 -8.19
N ASN A 14 8.71 -15.62 -8.44
CA ASN A 14 9.53 -16.78 -8.16
C ASN A 14 9.76 -17.04 -6.66
N THR A 15 9.61 -16.03 -5.82
CA THR A 15 9.68 -16.20 -4.35
C THR A 15 8.40 -16.78 -3.73
N LEU A 16 7.30 -16.82 -4.48
CA LEU A 16 6.04 -17.36 -3.97
C LEU A 16 6.10 -18.89 -3.85
N ALA A 17 5.55 -19.39 -2.78
CA ALA A 17 5.25 -20.82 -2.64
C ALA A 17 4.26 -21.30 -3.74
N PRO A 18 4.16 -22.59 -3.99
CA PRO A 18 3.09 -23.12 -4.82
C PRO A 18 1.72 -22.64 -4.34
N ARG A 19 0.84 -22.25 -5.29
CA ARG A 19 -0.48 -21.64 -5.03
C ARG A 19 -0.43 -20.31 -4.26
N GLY A 20 0.76 -19.70 -4.11
CA GLY A 20 0.94 -18.40 -3.49
C GLY A 20 0.31 -17.28 -4.32
N VAL A 21 -0.01 -16.18 -3.66
CA VAL A 21 -0.67 -15.01 -4.26
C VAL A 21 0.25 -13.80 -4.17
N LEU A 22 0.54 -13.18 -5.32
CA LEU A 22 1.14 -11.85 -5.38
C LEU A 22 0.01 -10.82 -5.37
N TYR A 23 0.01 -9.96 -4.37
CA TYR A 23 -1.03 -8.95 -4.19
C TYR A 23 -0.43 -7.54 -4.18
N PRO A 24 -0.23 -6.87 -5.33
CA PRO A 24 0.14 -5.47 -5.39
C PRO A 24 -1.04 -4.60 -4.96
N VAL A 25 -0.81 -3.65 -4.05
CA VAL A 25 -1.79 -2.64 -3.63
C VAL A 25 -1.27 -1.21 -3.81
N GLY A 26 0.03 -1.05 -4.12
CA GLY A 26 0.59 0.23 -4.54
C GLY A 26 0.16 0.59 -5.96
N ALA A 27 -0.14 1.85 -6.20
CA ALA A 27 -0.55 2.34 -7.53
C ALA A 27 0.68 2.49 -8.44
N VAL A 28 1.12 1.39 -9.04
CA VAL A 28 2.17 1.38 -10.08
C VAL A 28 1.52 1.66 -11.42
N LEU A 29 1.96 2.70 -12.11
CA LEU A 29 1.39 3.13 -13.39
C LEU A 29 2.05 2.45 -14.59
N GLU A 30 3.26 1.92 -14.43
CA GLU A 30 3.98 1.21 -15.47
C GLU A 30 3.39 -0.20 -15.67
N PRO A 31 3.47 -0.74 -16.89
CA PRO A 31 3.03 -2.10 -17.16
C PRO A 31 3.77 -3.14 -16.30
N MET A 32 3.04 -4.09 -15.76
CA MET A 32 3.60 -5.22 -15.02
C MET A 32 3.90 -6.37 -15.98
N VAL A 33 5.18 -6.69 -16.17
CA VAL A 33 5.61 -7.84 -16.98
C VAL A 33 5.71 -9.07 -16.07
N LEU A 34 4.90 -10.09 -16.38
CA LEU A 34 4.82 -11.31 -15.57
C LEU A 34 5.28 -12.52 -16.36
N PRO A 35 6.14 -13.38 -15.80
CA PRO A 35 6.55 -14.63 -16.42
C PRO A 35 5.43 -15.67 -16.31
N LEU A 36 4.74 -15.97 -17.40
CA LEU A 36 3.59 -16.88 -17.39
C LEU A 36 3.96 -18.31 -16.96
N PHE A 37 5.10 -18.81 -17.42
CA PHE A 37 5.47 -20.21 -17.18
C PHE A 37 5.67 -20.56 -15.68
N PRO A 38 6.42 -19.78 -14.87
CA PRO A 38 6.49 -19.99 -13.42
C PRO A 38 5.14 -19.87 -12.71
N ILE A 39 4.24 -19.02 -13.20
CA ILE A 39 2.88 -18.88 -12.65
C ILE A 39 2.10 -20.17 -12.88
N MET A 40 2.11 -20.68 -14.10
CA MET A 40 1.42 -21.93 -14.47
C MET A 40 1.93 -23.16 -13.70
N LEU A 41 3.25 -23.37 -13.68
CA LEU A 41 3.85 -24.56 -13.07
C LEU A 41 3.49 -24.72 -11.60
N SER A 42 3.37 -23.62 -10.87
CA SER A 42 3.11 -23.65 -9.44
C SER A 42 1.71 -23.15 -9.07
N GLN A 43 0.81 -23.00 -10.05
CA GLN A 43 -0.56 -22.52 -9.85
C GLN A 43 -0.60 -21.22 -9.01
N ARG A 44 0.31 -20.30 -9.27
CA ARG A 44 0.41 -19.02 -8.54
C ARG A 44 -0.63 -18.03 -9.05
N TRP A 45 -0.97 -17.08 -8.22
CA TRP A 45 -1.97 -16.05 -8.53
C TRP A 45 -1.35 -14.67 -8.47
N VAL A 46 -1.78 -13.82 -9.37
CA VAL A 46 -1.51 -12.37 -9.28
C VAL A 46 -2.85 -11.68 -9.33
N THR A 47 -3.14 -10.90 -8.31
CA THR A 47 -4.41 -10.18 -8.19
C THR A 47 -4.21 -8.89 -7.43
N SER A 48 -5.15 -7.98 -7.54
CA SER A 48 -5.12 -6.70 -6.85
C SER A 48 -6.53 -6.23 -6.55
N SER A 49 -6.66 -5.29 -5.63
CA SER A 49 -7.91 -4.57 -5.41
C SER A 49 -7.61 -3.10 -5.12
N PRO A 50 -8.54 -2.20 -5.47
CA PRO A 50 -8.49 -0.81 -5.01
C PRO A 50 -8.85 -0.73 -3.52
N THR A 51 -9.17 0.46 -3.05
CA THR A 51 -9.75 0.67 -1.71
C THR A 51 -11.04 -0.14 -1.55
N GLY A 52 -11.38 -0.45 -0.31
CA GLY A 52 -12.65 -1.14 0.00
C GLY A 52 -13.88 -0.31 -0.34
N SER A 53 -15.04 -0.95 -0.42
CA SER A 53 -16.32 -0.25 -0.55
C SER A 53 -16.58 0.65 0.69
N PRO A 54 -17.42 1.68 0.59
CA PRO A 54 -17.79 2.51 1.74
C PRO A 54 -18.27 1.68 2.95
N THR A 55 -19.04 0.63 2.71
CA THR A 55 -19.53 -0.27 3.76
C THR A 55 -18.39 -1.05 4.42
N THR A 56 -17.44 -1.55 3.62
CA THR A 56 -16.27 -2.26 4.14
C THR A 56 -15.37 -1.33 4.94
N ILE A 57 -15.18 -0.09 4.46
CA ILE A 57 -14.40 0.93 5.16
C ILE A 57 -15.07 1.30 6.49
N ALA A 58 -16.39 1.49 6.52
CA ALA A 58 -17.13 1.78 7.73
C ALA A 58 -16.98 0.64 8.76
N ALA A 59 -17.12 -0.61 8.33
CA ALA A 59 -16.92 -1.78 9.21
C ALA A 59 -15.48 -1.86 9.76
N MET A 60 -14.48 -1.55 8.92
CA MET A 60 -13.07 -1.49 9.34
C MET A 60 -12.85 -0.38 10.38
N LEU A 61 -13.40 0.82 10.18
CA LEU A 61 -13.29 1.94 11.12
C LEU A 61 -13.95 1.62 12.46
N ASP A 62 -15.13 0.97 12.44
CA ASP A 62 -15.83 0.53 13.63
C ASP A 62 -15.03 -0.54 14.41
N PHE A 63 -14.41 -1.47 13.70
CA PHE A 63 -13.48 -2.43 14.29
C PHE A 63 -12.28 -1.72 14.93
N CYS A 64 -11.65 -0.80 14.23
CA CYS A 64 -10.51 -0.03 14.75
C CYS A 64 -10.88 0.76 16.01
N ALA A 65 -12.04 1.42 16.01
CA ALA A 65 -12.53 2.17 17.16
C ALA A 65 -12.74 1.27 18.40
N ARG A 66 -13.33 0.10 18.20
CA ARG A 66 -13.56 -0.86 19.29
C ARG A 66 -12.28 -1.47 19.88
N HIS A 67 -11.24 -1.58 19.08
CA HIS A 67 -9.96 -2.20 19.47
C HIS A 67 -8.84 -1.20 19.75
N GLY A 68 -9.13 0.12 19.75
CA GLY A 68 -8.15 1.15 20.00
C GLY A 68 -7.04 1.23 18.94
N ILE A 69 -7.32 0.80 17.71
CA ILE A 69 -6.36 0.82 16.60
C ILE A 69 -6.40 2.21 15.97
N THR A 70 -5.27 2.93 16.02
CA THR A 70 -5.13 4.26 15.45
C THR A 70 -3.96 4.32 14.48
N ALA A 71 -4.04 5.22 13.50
CA ALA A 71 -2.91 5.49 12.61
C ALA A 71 -1.79 6.23 13.37
N GLN A 72 -0.55 5.86 13.08
CA GLN A 72 0.59 6.65 13.55
C GLN A 72 0.75 7.87 12.64
N CYS A 73 0.62 9.05 13.22
CA CYS A 73 0.62 10.32 12.50
C CYS A 73 1.66 11.28 13.08
N GLU A 74 2.29 12.05 12.19
CA GLU A 74 3.05 13.25 12.55
C GLU A 74 2.20 14.47 12.21
N HIS A 75 2.02 15.37 13.16
CA HIS A 75 1.11 16.51 13.06
C HIS A 75 1.87 17.78 12.71
N PHE A 76 1.37 18.53 11.73
CA PHE A 76 1.94 19.80 11.27
C PHE A 76 0.87 20.90 11.27
N PRO A 77 1.19 22.12 11.69
CA PRO A 77 0.30 23.25 11.45
C PRO A 77 0.29 23.61 9.96
N MET A 78 -0.79 24.23 9.46
CA MET A 78 -0.94 24.58 8.05
C MET A 78 0.24 25.41 7.51
N LYS A 79 0.80 26.30 8.32
CA LYS A 79 1.95 27.13 7.93
C LYS A 79 3.19 26.31 7.55
N ASP A 80 3.31 25.07 8.06
CA ASP A 80 4.44 24.19 7.84
C ASP A 80 4.14 23.09 6.80
N ILE A 81 3.11 23.27 5.96
CA ILE A 81 2.69 22.29 4.94
C ILE A 81 3.84 21.92 3.99
N ASN A 82 4.69 22.88 3.61
CA ASN A 82 5.82 22.60 2.73
C ASN A 82 6.86 21.70 3.41
N VAL A 83 7.09 21.88 4.71
CA VAL A 83 7.97 21.00 5.50
C VAL A 83 7.40 19.56 5.52
N ALA A 84 6.11 19.42 5.74
CA ALA A 84 5.44 18.12 5.71
C ALA A 84 5.58 17.43 4.34
N LEU A 85 5.39 18.19 3.25
CA LEU A 85 5.53 17.69 1.88
C LEU A 85 6.98 17.28 1.55
N ASP A 86 7.96 18.06 1.97
CA ASP A 86 9.38 17.74 1.74
C ASP A 86 9.80 16.50 2.52
N ARG A 87 9.34 16.33 3.75
CA ARG A 87 9.56 15.11 4.54
C ARG A 87 8.87 13.89 3.92
N LEU A 88 7.67 14.07 3.34
CA LEU A 88 6.97 13.02 2.61
C LEU A 88 7.78 12.57 1.37
N ARG A 89 8.25 13.54 0.55
CA ARG A 89 9.09 13.26 -0.63
C ARG A 89 10.40 12.57 -0.26
N GLY A 90 10.99 12.97 0.88
CA GLY A 90 12.22 12.37 1.41
C GLY A 90 12.01 11.04 2.15
N ASN A 91 10.79 10.48 2.16
CA ASN A 91 10.43 9.25 2.90
C ASN A 91 10.83 9.30 4.38
N GLN A 92 10.67 10.47 5.03
CA GLN A 92 11.08 10.73 6.40
C GLN A 92 9.92 10.73 7.41
N LEU A 93 8.70 10.42 6.94
CA LEU A 93 7.52 10.38 7.81
C LEU A 93 7.28 8.99 8.42
N ARG A 94 6.73 8.98 9.65
CA ARG A 94 6.35 7.76 10.40
C ARG A 94 4.90 7.85 10.91
N TYR A 95 3.90 7.53 10.13
CA TYR A 95 3.91 7.07 8.71
C TYR A 95 3.08 8.00 7.86
N ARG A 96 2.29 8.89 8.47
CA ARG A 96 1.35 9.79 7.82
C ARG A 96 1.54 11.21 8.33
N ALA A 97 1.61 12.18 7.43
CA ALA A 97 1.51 13.59 7.79
C ALA A 97 0.02 13.98 7.90
N VAL A 98 -0.34 14.63 8.99
CA VAL A 98 -1.64 15.26 9.18
C VAL A 98 -1.42 16.76 9.34
N VAL A 99 -2.04 17.55 8.47
CA VAL A 99 -1.95 19.00 8.50
C VAL A 99 -3.22 19.56 9.13
N HIS A 100 -3.08 20.40 10.15
CA HIS A 100 -4.18 21.04 10.85
C HIS A 100 -4.41 22.45 10.31
N THR A 101 -5.67 22.77 10.04
CA THR A 101 -6.11 24.08 9.52
C THR A 101 -6.35 25.12 10.62
N THR A 102 -6.24 24.72 11.88
CA THR A 102 -6.40 25.59 13.06
C THR A 102 -5.15 25.57 13.91
#